data_cda93294024279501464b4b4243dd5ac
#
_entry.id   cda93294024279501464b4b4243dd5ac
#
_cell.length_a   1.000
_cell.length_b   1.000
_cell.length_c   1.000
_cell.angle_alpha   90.00
_cell.angle_beta   90.00
_cell.angle_gamma   90.00
#
_symmetry.space_group_name_H-M   'P 1'
#
loop_
_entity.id
_entity.type
_entity.pdbx_description
1 polymer ?
#
loop_
_entity_poly.entity_id
_entity_poly.type
_entity_poly.pdbx_seq_one_letter_code
_entity_poly.pdbx_strand_id
1 'polypeptide(L)'
;TRPRFVPEYALPCFCNEIRMSESNSPNTRYQRFRGLYPGVIDVGTAGFNAQTDALLEIAAITLKMDEEGWIQIDQTLHFNVEPFVGSLLHPEALAFTGIDPSNPLRGAVREYEALHAIFTMVRTGIKDSGCNRAIMVAHNATFDLNFMSAAAERASRKRNPFHTFATFDTAAPSGLVLGHTGLAQACTAAGSGFGNTPAQSWRHCT
;
A
#
# COMPACT_ATOMS: atom_id res chain seq x y z
N THR A 1 2.85 -13.90 38.21
CA THR A 1 1.97 -12.79 38.64
C THR A 1 2.05 -11.73 37.55
N ARG A 2 1.03 -11.66 36.70
CA ARG A 2 0.90 -10.63 35.65
C ARG A 2 0.18 -9.43 36.24
N PRO A 3 0.63 -8.17 36.04
CA PRO A 3 -0.16 -7.01 36.40
C PRO A 3 -1.32 -6.84 35.41
N ARG A 4 -2.55 -6.91 35.94
CA ARG A 4 -3.75 -6.39 35.27
C ARG A 4 -3.70 -4.87 35.39
N PHE A 5 -3.54 -4.17 34.27
CA PHE A 5 -3.92 -2.78 34.18
C PHE A 5 -4.92 -2.64 33.05
N VAL A 6 -6.19 -2.59 33.39
CA VAL A 6 -7.26 -2.17 32.49
C VAL A 6 -7.72 -0.80 33.04
N PRO A 7 -7.51 0.30 32.32
CA PRO A 7 -8.05 1.59 32.74
C PRO A 7 -9.57 1.61 32.52
N GLU A 8 -10.29 1.96 33.56
CA GLU A 8 -11.74 2.02 33.66
C GLU A 8 -12.40 3.19 32.88
N TYR A 9 -11.78 3.66 31.82
CA TYR A 9 -12.36 4.71 30.95
C TYR A 9 -12.42 4.27 29.49
N ALA A 10 -12.78 3.01 29.23
CA ALA A 10 -13.14 2.59 27.89
C ALA A 10 -14.54 3.17 27.58
N LEU A 11 -14.56 4.07 26.62
CA LEU A 11 -15.75 4.68 26.02
C LEU A 11 -16.83 3.63 25.76
N PRO A 12 -18.08 3.80 26.31
CA PRO A 12 -19.12 2.80 26.19
C PRO A 12 -19.83 2.83 24.82
N CYS A 13 -19.15 3.15 23.73
CA CYS A 13 -19.77 3.29 22.42
C CYS A 13 -19.33 2.28 21.35
N PHE A 14 -18.43 1.33 21.64
CA PHE A 14 -17.95 0.40 20.60
C PHE A 14 -17.99 -1.09 20.97
N CYS A 15 -18.55 -1.47 22.09
CA CYS A 15 -18.75 -2.86 22.46
C CYS A 15 -20.24 -3.26 22.45
N ASN A 16 -20.97 -2.94 21.40
CA ASN A 16 -22.12 -3.76 21.06
C ASN A 16 -21.60 -4.95 20.27
N GLU A 17 -21.83 -6.14 20.81
CA GLU A 17 -21.51 -7.44 20.23
C GLU A 17 -21.71 -7.41 18.71
N ILE A 18 -20.61 -7.41 17.97
CA ILE A 18 -20.65 -7.82 16.57
C ILE A 18 -20.91 -9.33 16.61
N ARG A 19 -22.16 -9.73 16.81
CA ARG A 19 -22.63 -11.03 16.41
C ARG A 19 -22.44 -11.09 14.91
N MET A 20 -21.39 -11.76 14.50
CA MET A 20 -21.24 -12.21 13.12
C MET A 20 -22.44 -13.13 12.86
N SER A 21 -23.49 -12.59 12.24
CA SER A 21 -24.54 -13.43 11.69
C SER A 21 -23.85 -14.34 10.66
N GLU A 22 -23.97 -15.63 10.87
CA GLU A 22 -23.61 -16.65 9.90
C GLU A 22 -24.46 -16.44 8.63
N SER A 23 -24.04 -15.52 7.78
CA SER A 23 -24.54 -15.43 6.41
C SER A 23 -23.61 -16.28 5.56
N ASN A 24 -24.05 -17.47 5.25
CA ASN A 24 -23.48 -18.37 4.26
C ASN A 24 -23.55 -17.69 2.87
N SER A 25 -22.62 -16.81 2.56
CA SER A 25 -22.52 -16.14 1.26
C SER A 25 -21.05 -16.13 0.80
N PRO A 26 -20.78 -16.59 -0.43
CA PRO A 26 -19.41 -16.73 -0.96
C PRO A 26 -18.71 -15.40 -1.28
N ASN A 27 -19.23 -14.24 -0.86
CA ASN A 27 -18.67 -12.92 -1.18
C ASN A 27 -18.17 -12.14 0.04
N THR A 28 -17.35 -12.81 0.85
CA THR A 28 -16.79 -12.28 2.10
C THR A 28 -15.89 -11.06 1.91
N ARG A 29 -15.22 -10.86 0.76
CA ARG A 29 -14.36 -9.69 0.47
C ARG A 29 -15.13 -8.38 0.40
N TYR A 30 -16.22 -8.38 -0.33
CA TYR A 30 -17.09 -7.20 -0.46
C TYR A 30 -17.62 -6.74 0.91
N GLN A 31 -18.06 -7.69 1.72
CA GLN A 31 -18.61 -7.39 3.05
C GLN A 31 -17.54 -6.89 4.03
N ARG A 32 -16.34 -7.52 4.04
CA ARG A 32 -15.26 -7.20 4.97
C ARG A 32 -14.74 -5.77 4.82
N PHE A 33 -14.64 -5.27 3.59
CA PHE A 33 -14.08 -3.95 3.29
C PHE A 33 -15.13 -2.96 2.76
N ARG A 34 -16.41 -3.18 3.04
CA ARG A 34 -17.51 -2.28 2.64
C ARG A 34 -17.57 -2.03 1.14
N GLY A 35 -17.31 -3.04 0.32
CA GLY A 35 -17.28 -2.92 -1.14
C GLY A 35 -16.00 -2.28 -1.70
N LEU A 36 -14.99 -2.11 -0.87
CA LEU A 36 -13.67 -1.64 -1.30
C LEU A 36 -12.72 -2.82 -1.50
N TYR A 37 -11.94 -2.77 -2.57
CA TYR A 37 -10.92 -3.77 -2.91
C TYR A 37 -9.55 -3.31 -2.40
N PRO A 38 -8.91 -3.99 -1.44
CA PRO A 38 -7.62 -3.60 -0.93
C PRO A 38 -6.53 -3.89 -1.96
N GLY A 39 -5.72 -2.88 -2.28
CA GLY A 39 -4.52 -2.99 -3.08
C GLY A 39 -3.34 -2.40 -2.34
N VAL A 40 -2.29 -3.20 -2.10
CA VAL A 40 -1.08 -2.73 -1.43
C VAL A 40 -0.22 -2.00 -2.44
N ILE A 41 0.23 -0.80 -2.09
CA ILE A 41 1.11 0.04 -2.91
C ILE A 41 2.30 0.47 -2.05
N ASP A 42 3.47 0.48 -2.67
CA ASP A 42 4.71 1.02 -2.11
C ASP A 42 5.46 1.78 -3.20
N VAL A 43 6.03 2.95 -2.86
CA VAL A 43 6.74 3.79 -3.83
C VAL A 43 8.15 4.13 -3.36
N GLY A 44 9.10 4.10 -4.30
CA GLY A 44 10.45 4.64 -4.15
C GLY A 44 10.55 5.98 -4.87
N THR A 45 11.00 7.03 -4.16
CA THR A 45 10.96 8.40 -4.68
C THR A 45 12.30 9.11 -4.53
N ALA A 46 12.50 10.15 -5.31
CA ALA A 46 13.68 11.02 -5.24
C ALA A 46 13.53 12.19 -4.26
N GLY A 47 12.48 12.22 -3.46
CA GLY A 47 12.19 13.27 -2.49
C GLY A 47 10.82 13.10 -1.87
N PHE A 48 10.28 14.17 -1.27
CA PHE A 48 9.04 14.13 -0.49
C PHE A 48 7.87 14.87 -1.16
N ASN A 49 8.12 15.66 -2.20
CA ASN A 49 7.09 16.44 -2.87
C ASN A 49 6.63 15.75 -4.16
N ALA A 50 5.46 15.15 -4.14
CA ALA A 50 4.89 14.41 -5.26
C ALA A 50 4.69 15.23 -6.56
N GLN A 51 4.65 16.57 -6.47
CA GLN A 51 4.48 17.43 -7.63
C GLN A 51 5.80 17.71 -8.36
N THR A 52 6.91 17.74 -7.63
CA THR A 52 8.22 18.15 -8.16
C THR A 52 9.23 17.02 -8.21
N ASP A 53 9.14 16.03 -7.33
CA ASP A 53 10.15 15.02 -7.14
C ASP A 53 9.79 13.73 -7.92
N ALA A 54 10.79 13.04 -8.42
CA ALA A 54 10.56 11.87 -9.26
C ALA A 54 10.00 10.69 -8.46
N LEU A 55 8.99 10.03 -9.02
CA LEU A 55 8.65 8.65 -8.71
C LEU A 55 9.67 7.75 -9.43
N LEU A 56 10.42 6.94 -8.68
CA LEU A 56 11.50 6.11 -9.22
C LEU A 56 11.18 4.62 -9.22
N GLU A 57 10.38 4.16 -8.27
CA GLU A 57 9.89 2.79 -8.19
C GLU A 57 8.44 2.78 -7.73
N ILE A 58 7.70 1.78 -8.20
CA ILE A 58 6.36 1.49 -7.71
C ILE A 58 6.13 -0.01 -7.68
N ALA A 59 5.68 -0.51 -6.54
CA ALA A 59 5.22 -1.87 -6.37
C ALA A 59 3.72 -1.90 -6.07
N ALA A 60 3.04 -2.92 -6.57
CA ALA A 60 1.63 -3.14 -6.33
C ALA A 60 1.35 -4.62 -6.08
N ILE A 61 0.58 -4.91 -5.03
CA ILE A 61 0.13 -6.26 -4.70
C ILE A 61 -1.39 -6.26 -4.61
N THR A 62 -2.02 -7.19 -5.31
CA THR A 62 -3.44 -7.48 -5.13
C THR A 62 -3.62 -8.65 -4.19
N LEU A 63 -4.75 -8.66 -3.50
CA LEU A 63 -5.05 -9.64 -2.47
C LEU A 63 -6.26 -10.48 -2.90
N LYS A 64 -6.25 -11.75 -2.54
CA LYS A 64 -7.41 -12.64 -2.64
C LYS A 64 -7.75 -13.20 -1.27
N MET A 65 -8.92 -13.74 -1.14
CA MET A 65 -9.38 -14.44 0.06
C MET A 65 -9.51 -15.92 -0.26
N ASP A 66 -9.00 -16.78 0.59
CA ASP A 66 -9.21 -18.22 0.48
C ASP A 66 -10.62 -18.63 0.99
N GLU A 67 -10.91 -19.91 0.96
CA GLU A 67 -12.21 -20.46 1.35
C GLU A 67 -12.48 -20.30 2.86
N GLU A 68 -11.42 -20.24 3.67
CA GLU A 68 -11.47 -20.03 5.12
C GLU A 68 -11.58 -18.55 5.49
N GLY A 69 -11.47 -17.63 4.54
CA GLY A 69 -11.54 -16.18 4.75
C GLY A 69 -10.22 -15.51 5.10
N TRP A 70 -9.07 -16.19 4.91
CA TRP A 70 -7.75 -15.59 5.07
C TRP A 70 -7.33 -14.81 3.83
N ILE A 71 -6.61 -13.72 4.09
CA ILE A 71 -6.05 -12.88 3.02
C ILE A 71 -4.77 -13.52 2.51
N GLN A 72 -4.69 -13.70 1.19
CA GLN A 72 -3.55 -14.23 0.46
C GLN A 72 -3.10 -13.25 -0.61
N ILE A 73 -1.82 -13.28 -0.98
CA ILE A 73 -1.33 -12.55 -2.14
C ILE A 73 -1.91 -13.20 -3.40
N ASP A 74 -2.37 -12.36 -4.34
CA ASP A 74 -2.88 -12.79 -5.62
C ASP A 74 -1.88 -12.51 -6.74
N GLN A 75 -1.62 -11.23 -7.01
CA GLN A 75 -0.67 -10.80 -8.05
C GLN A 75 0.26 -9.73 -7.49
N THR A 76 1.47 -9.69 -8.02
CA THR A 76 2.49 -8.68 -7.69
C THR A 76 3.03 -8.06 -8.97
N LEU A 77 3.11 -6.74 -9.01
CA LEU A 77 3.81 -5.99 -10.04
C LEU A 77 4.84 -5.07 -9.39
N HIS A 78 5.98 -4.93 -10.03
CA HIS A 78 7.02 -3.98 -9.66
C HIS A 78 7.59 -3.33 -10.91
N PHE A 79 7.76 -2.01 -10.87
CA PHE A 79 8.36 -1.25 -11.95
C PHE A 79 9.39 -0.28 -11.41
N ASN A 80 10.56 -0.25 -12.06
CA ASN A 80 11.41 0.91 -12.03
C ASN A 80 10.79 1.97 -12.95
N VAL A 81 10.80 3.21 -12.51
CA VAL A 81 10.14 4.31 -13.22
C VAL A 81 11.19 5.34 -13.64
N GLU A 82 11.08 5.82 -14.87
CA GLU A 82 11.90 6.91 -15.38
C GLU A 82 11.50 8.23 -14.72
N PRO A 83 12.48 9.06 -14.27
CA PRO A 83 12.18 10.41 -13.82
C PRO A 83 11.42 11.19 -14.90
N PHE A 84 10.34 11.84 -14.54
CA PHE A 84 9.64 12.71 -15.50
C PHE A 84 10.45 13.97 -15.81
N VAL A 85 10.23 14.55 -16.98
CA VAL A 85 10.98 15.73 -17.45
C VAL A 85 10.78 16.90 -16.50
N GLY A 86 11.88 17.43 -15.96
CA GLY A 86 11.87 18.54 -15.01
C GLY A 86 11.70 18.12 -13.56
N SER A 87 11.67 16.83 -13.26
CA SER A 87 11.62 16.35 -11.87
C SER A 87 12.92 16.63 -11.11
N LEU A 88 12.79 16.81 -9.80
CA LEU A 88 13.91 16.95 -8.90
C LEU A 88 14.38 15.58 -8.40
N LEU A 89 15.69 15.46 -8.25
CA LEU A 89 16.38 14.28 -7.74
C LEU A 89 17.23 14.70 -6.56
N HIS A 90 16.74 14.47 -5.34
CA HIS A 90 17.44 14.87 -4.12
C HIS A 90 18.49 13.83 -3.74
N PRO A 91 19.79 14.18 -3.62
CA PRO A 91 20.87 13.23 -3.34
C PRO A 91 20.66 12.45 -2.04
N GLU A 92 20.08 13.09 -1.01
CA GLU A 92 19.78 12.45 0.26
C GLU A 92 18.72 11.37 0.14
N ALA A 93 17.66 11.61 -0.66
CA ALA A 93 16.62 10.61 -0.92
C ALA A 93 17.16 9.45 -1.76
N LEU A 94 17.99 9.72 -2.76
CA LEU A 94 18.65 8.69 -3.57
C LEU A 94 19.61 7.84 -2.73
N ALA A 95 20.37 8.45 -1.82
CA ALA A 95 21.25 7.72 -0.89
C ALA A 95 20.44 6.84 0.08
N PHE A 96 19.27 7.32 0.53
CA PHE A 96 18.37 6.58 1.42
C PHE A 96 17.73 5.39 0.69
N THR A 97 17.20 5.60 -0.51
CA THR A 97 16.53 4.55 -1.30
C THR A 97 17.52 3.58 -1.94
N GLY A 98 18.78 4.01 -2.15
CA GLY A 98 19.77 3.25 -2.91
C GLY A 98 19.47 3.16 -4.40
N ILE A 99 18.56 3.97 -4.91
CA ILE A 99 18.16 3.98 -6.33
C ILE A 99 19.09 4.90 -7.10
N ASP A 100 19.75 4.36 -8.14
CA ASP A 100 20.48 5.16 -9.12
C ASP A 100 19.63 5.35 -10.38
N PRO A 101 18.97 6.49 -10.55
CA PRO A 101 18.11 6.74 -11.70
C PRO A 101 18.87 6.82 -13.04
N SER A 102 20.19 6.99 -13.02
CA SER A 102 21.05 7.05 -14.20
C SER A 102 21.48 5.67 -14.71
N ASN A 103 21.29 4.62 -13.92
CA ASN A 103 21.68 3.26 -14.32
C ASN A 103 20.76 2.71 -15.43
N PRO A 104 21.27 2.51 -16.65
CA PRO A 104 20.46 2.03 -17.77
C PRO A 104 20.00 0.57 -17.61
N LEU A 105 20.62 -0.19 -16.72
CA LEU A 105 20.25 -1.60 -16.47
C LEU A 105 19.02 -1.75 -15.57
N ARG A 106 18.46 -0.66 -15.04
CA ARG A 106 17.23 -0.71 -14.26
C ARG A 106 16.03 -1.20 -15.06
N GLY A 107 16.06 -1.08 -16.40
CA GLY A 107 14.88 -1.39 -17.22
C GLY A 107 13.68 -0.50 -16.85
N ALA A 108 13.94 0.76 -16.53
CA ALA A 108 12.92 1.70 -16.12
C ALA A 108 11.93 1.98 -17.25
N VAL A 109 10.66 2.12 -16.89
CA VAL A 109 9.56 2.44 -17.80
C VAL A 109 8.96 3.80 -17.46
N ARG A 110 8.21 4.39 -18.39
CA ARG A 110 7.55 5.67 -18.13
C ARG A 110 6.41 5.49 -17.11
N GLU A 111 6.10 6.54 -16.33
CA GLU A 111 4.98 6.56 -15.38
C GLU A 111 3.69 6.02 -15.98
N TYR A 112 3.40 6.38 -17.23
CA TYR A 112 2.22 5.91 -17.96
C TYR A 112 2.16 4.37 -18.05
N GLU A 113 3.26 3.72 -18.37
CA GLU A 113 3.33 2.27 -18.59
C GLU A 113 3.16 1.52 -17.27
N ALA A 114 3.89 1.95 -16.23
CA ALA A 114 3.77 1.38 -14.89
C ALA A 114 2.34 1.50 -14.33
N LEU A 115 1.78 2.72 -14.38
CA LEU A 115 0.43 2.97 -13.89
C LEU A 115 -0.65 2.27 -14.74
N HIS A 116 -0.43 2.12 -16.06
CA HIS A 116 -1.37 1.38 -16.90
C HIS A 116 -1.49 -0.08 -16.46
N ALA A 117 -0.35 -0.74 -16.26
CA ALA A 117 -0.31 -2.14 -15.83
C ALA A 117 -0.94 -2.31 -14.43
N ILE A 118 -0.53 -1.49 -13.46
CA ILE A 118 -1.06 -1.54 -12.09
C ILE A 118 -2.56 -1.27 -12.05
N PHE A 119 -3.03 -0.20 -12.72
CA PHE A 119 -4.46 0.13 -12.72
C PHE A 119 -5.31 -0.93 -13.44
N THR A 120 -4.74 -1.62 -14.42
CA THR A 120 -5.41 -2.73 -15.10
C THR A 120 -5.56 -3.92 -14.16
N MET A 121 -4.47 -4.32 -13.50
CA MET A 121 -4.47 -5.39 -12.49
C MET A 121 -5.49 -5.11 -11.37
N VAL A 122 -5.48 -3.90 -10.81
CA VAL A 122 -6.40 -3.51 -9.72
C VAL A 122 -7.86 -3.51 -10.19
N ARG A 123 -8.16 -3.02 -11.42
CA ARG A 123 -9.53 -3.06 -11.96
C ARG A 123 -10.04 -4.47 -12.20
N THR A 124 -9.16 -5.38 -12.62
CA THR A 124 -9.50 -6.80 -12.72
C THR A 124 -9.89 -7.34 -11.34
N GLY A 125 -9.08 -7.09 -10.32
CA GLY A 125 -9.40 -7.51 -8.94
C GLY A 125 -10.70 -6.90 -8.40
N ILE A 126 -10.98 -5.62 -8.68
CA ILE A 126 -12.27 -4.98 -8.32
C ILE A 126 -13.43 -5.72 -8.97
N LYS A 127 -13.34 -6.00 -10.27
CA LYS A 127 -14.40 -6.69 -11.01
C LYS A 127 -14.63 -8.12 -10.49
N ASP A 128 -13.55 -8.88 -10.30
CA ASP A 128 -13.62 -10.29 -9.91
C ASP A 128 -14.10 -10.47 -8.46
N SER A 129 -13.84 -9.46 -7.61
CA SER A 129 -14.31 -9.44 -6.20
C SER A 129 -15.72 -8.85 -6.03
N GLY A 130 -16.33 -8.31 -7.07
CA GLY A 130 -17.60 -7.60 -7.00
C GLY A 130 -17.53 -6.27 -6.25
N CYS A 131 -16.33 -5.75 -6.01
CA CYS A 131 -16.12 -4.48 -5.33
C CYS A 131 -16.38 -3.28 -6.26
N ASN A 132 -16.57 -2.11 -5.67
CA ASN A 132 -16.91 -0.89 -6.44
C ASN A 132 -15.66 -0.06 -6.77
N ARG A 133 -14.66 -0.09 -5.89
CA ARG A 133 -13.46 0.74 -5.96
C ARG A 133 -12.31 0.12 -5.15
N ALA A 134 -11.07 0.44 -5.49
CA ALA A 134 -9.94 0.05 -4.65
C ALA A 134 -9.73 1.01 -3.48
N ILE A 135 -9.21 0.48 -2.38
CA ILE A 135 -8.62 1.25 -1.29
C ILE A 135 -7.13 0.93 -1.22
N MET A 136 -6.30 1.98 -1.13
CA MET A 136 -4.86 1.80 -0.99
C MET A 136 -4.50 1.33 0.41
N VAL A 137 -3.67 0.31 0.49
CA VAL A 137 -3.02 -0.17 1.71
C VAL A 137 -1.54 0.18 1.59
N ALA A 138 -1.00 0.95 2.52
CA ALA A 138 0.42 1.31 2.54
C ALA A 138 0.85 1.71 3.97
N HIS A 139 2.15 1.89 4.18
CA HIS A 139 2.69 2.39 5.44
C HIS A 139 3.00 3.89 5.33
N ASN A 140 2.27 4.74 6.04
CA ASN A 140 2.14 6.18 5.80
C ASN A 140 1.47 6.46 4.44
N ALA A 141 0.36 5.80 4.18
CA ALA A 141 -0.31 5.65 2.89
C ALA A 141 -0.63 6.95 2.14
N THR A 142 -0.72 8.08 2.84
CA THR A 142 -0.90 9.41 2.22
C THR A 142 0.28 9.77 1.32
N PHE A 143 1.49 9.36 1.69
CA PHE A 143 2.68 9.59 0.88
C PHE A 143 2.58 8.87 -0.48
N ASP A 144 2.32 7.57 -0.46
CA ASP A 144 2.19 6.74 -1.66
C ASP A 144 1.01 7.20 -2.54
N LEU A 145 -0.11 7.53 -1.91
CA LEU A 145 -1.29 8.02 -2.61
C LEU A 145 -1.03 9.34 -3.35
N ASN A 146 -0.27 10.25 -2.73
CA ASN A 146 0.08 11.52 -3.34
C ASN A 146 0.99 11.33 -4.56
N PHE A 147 2.06 10.52 -4.45
CA PHE A 147 2.96 10.25 -5.57
C PHE A 147 2.24 9.51 -6.72
N MET A 148 1.48 8.48 -6.41
CA MET A 148 0.70 7.75 -7.42
C MET A 148 -0.33 8.67 -8.11
N SER A 149 -0.99 9.56 -7.36
CA SER A 149 -1.99 10.48 -7.90
C SER A 149 -1.36 11.54 -8.78
N ALA A 150 -0.23 12.13 -8.37
CA ALA A 150 0.51 13.10 -9.18
C ALA A 150 1.06 12.48 -10.47
N ALA A 151 1.60 11.26 -10.40
CA ALA A 151 2.04 10.50 -11.57
C ALA A 151 0.87 10.17 -12.51
N ALA A 152 -0.30 9.81 -11.98
CA ALA A 152 -1.51 9.56 -12.76
C ALA A 152 -2.01 10.83 -13.48
N GLU A 153 -1.91 11.98 -12.84
CA GLU A 153 -2.25 13.29 -13.43
C GLU A 153 -1.29 13.65 -14.57
N ARG A 154 0.04 13.57 -14.35
CA ARG A 154 1.06 13.78 -15.39
C ARG A 154 0.88 12.83 -16.58
N ALA A 155 0.57 11.57 -16.30
CA ALA A 155 0.30 10.57 -17.31
C ALA A 155 -1.10 10.69 -17.96
N SER A 156 -1.88 11.73 -17.64
CA SER A 156 -3.26 11.95 -18.11
C SER A 156 -4.20 10.74 -17.88
N ARG A 157 -3.99 10.00 -16.80
CA ARG A 157 -4.78 8.82 -16.43
C ARG A 157 -6.02 9.21 -15.62
N LYS A 158 -7.08 9.63 -16.31
CA LYS A 158 -8.33 10.18 -15.72
C LYS A 158 -9.11 9.20 -14.82
N ARG A 159 -8.87 7.90 -14.91
CA ARG A 159 -9.62 6.86 -14.16
C ARG A 159 -8.70 6.13 -13.19
N ASN A 160 -8.29 6.79 -12.11
CA ASN A 160 -7.61 6.13 -11.01
C ASN A 160 -8.59 5.17 -10.29
N PRO A 161 -8.27 3.86 -10.16
CA PRO A 161 -9.16 2.90 -9.52
C PRO A 161 -9.21 3.06 -7.99
N PHE A 162 -8.22 3.71 -7.39
CA PHE A 162 -8.15 3.89 -5.94
C PHE A 162 -9.08 5.00 -5.44
N HIS A 163 -9.47 4.88 -4.19
CA HIS A 163 -10.24 5.92 -3.50
C HIS A 163 -9.38 7.18 -3.37
N THR A 164 -9.98 8.35 -3.54
CA THR A 164 -9.24 9.62 -3.64
C THR A 164 -8.59 10.09 -2.35
N PHE A 165 -9.11 9.65 -1.19
CA PHE A 165 -8.63 10.09 0.13
C PHE A 165 -8.72 9.01 1.21
N ALA A 166 -9.47 7.92 1.01
CA ALA A 166 -9.53 6.84 1.98
C ALA A 166 -8.39 5.85 1.72
N THR A 167 -7.66 5.52 2.78
CA THR A 167 -6.55 4.56 2.77
C THR A 167 -6.65 3.63 3.99
N PHE A 168 -6.06 2.46 3.89
CA PHE A 168 -5.71 1.63 5.03
C PHE A 168 -4.22 1.86 5.33
N ASP A 169 -3.94 2.73 6.29
CA ASP A 169 -2.58 3.05 6.70
C ASP A 169 -2.13 2.07 7.80
N THR A 170 -1.08 1.30 7.51
CA THR A 170 -0.57 0.28 8.44
C THR A 170 0.27 0.86 9.57
N ALA A 171 0.70 2.13 9.51
CA ALA A 171 1.46 2.76 10.60
C ALA A 171 0.62 2.91 11.88
N ALA A 172 -0.67 3.24 11.75
CA ALA A 172 -1.55 3.40 12.90
C ALA A 172 -1.77 2.09 13.68
N PRO A 173 -2.22 0.97 13.08
CA PRO A 173 -2.34 -0.30 13.78
C PRO A 173 -1.00 -0.84 14.28
N SER A 174 0.11 -0.63 13.57
CA SER A 174 1.45 -1.00 14.04
C SER A 174 1.82 -0.25 15.32
N GLY A 175 1.54 1.05 15.38
CA GLY A 175 1.74 1.84 16.59
C GLY A 175 0.89 1.37 17.77
N LEU A 176 -0.36 1.01 17.53
CA LEU A 176 -1.30 0.57 18.58
C LEU A 176 -0.99 -0.85 19.09
N VAL A 177 -0.62 -1.77 18.20
CA VAL A 177 -0.45 -3.19 18.54
C VAL A 177 0.99 -3.53 18.90
N LEU A 178 1.97 -2.98 18.14
CA LEU A 178 3.38 -3.32 18.26
C LEU A 178 4.21 -2.23 18.96
N GLY A 179 3.62 -1.04 19.20
CA GLY A 179 4.31 0.10 19.80
C GLY A 179 5.28 0.84 18.86
N HIS A 180 5.24 0.53 17.56
CA HIS A 180 6.14 1.10 16.55
C HIS A 180 5.37 1.60 15.34
N THR A 181 5.63 2.85 14.94
CA THR A 181 5.03 3.47 13.73
C THR A 181 5.98 3.46 12.53
N GLY A 182 7.23 3.07 12.70
CA GLY A 182 8.18 2.89 11.60
C GLY A 182 8.11 1.47 11.05
N LEU A 183 8.08 1.32 9.72
CA LEU A 183 7.87 0.02 9.06
C LEU A 183 8.91 -1.03 9.48
N ALA A 184 10.20 -0.67 9.50
CA ALA A 184 11.28 -1.60 9.86
C ALA A 184 11.12 -2.14 11.29
N GLN A 185 10.83 -1.24 12.25
CA GLN A 185 10.63 -1.63 13.65
C GLN A 185 9.35 -2.46 13.81
N ALA A 186 8.27 -2.10 13.10
CA ALA A 186 7.03 -2.84 13.12
C ALA A 186 7.20 -4.25 12.57
N CYS A 187 7.90 -4.43 11.44
CA CYS A 187 8.23 -5.75 10.88
C CYS A 187 9.06 -6.59 11.86
N THR A 188 10.09 -6.01 12.48
CA THR A 188 10.90 -6.69 13.48
C THR A 188 10.07 -7.14 14.67
N ALA A 189 9.21 -6.26 15.21
CA ALA A 189 8.33 -6.55 16.33
C ALA A 189 7.27 -7.62 15.99
N ALA A 190 6.84 -7.69 14.73
CA ALA A 190 5.93 -8.72 14.22
C ALA A 190 6.62 -10.06 13.93
N GLY A 191 7.95 -10.14 14.08
CA GLY A 191 8.72 -11.34 13.73
C GLY A 191 8.91 -11.55 12.22
N SER A 192 8.62 -10.53 11.41
CA SER A 192 8.83 -10.55 9.96
C SER A 192 10.21 -9.98 9.61
N GLY A 193 10.87 -10.58 8.60
CA GLY A 193 12.11 -10.01 8.06
C GLY A 193 11.84 -8.66 7.38
N PHE A 194 12.73 -7.70 7.57
CA PHE A 194 12.74 -6.45 6.81
C PHE A 194 13.99 -6.40 5.94
N GLY A 195 13.83 -6.17 4.65
CA GLY A 195 14.97 -6.06 3.72
C GLY A 195 15.81 -4.82 4.06
N ASN A 196 17.12 -4.94 3.92
CA ASN A 196 18.08 -3.87 4.28
C ASN A 196 18.04 -2.66 3.33
N THR A 197 17.26 -2.72 2.26
CA THR A 197 17.06 -1.60 1.32
C THR A 197 15.57 -1.37 1.09
N PRO A 198 15.12 -0.11 0.92
CA PRO A 198 13.73 0.21 0.61
C PRO A 198 13.18 -0.56 -0.60
N ALA A 199 14.00 -0.76 -1.63
CA ALA A 199 13.66 -1.56 -2.80
C ALA A 199 13.48 -3.08 -2.52
N GLN A 200 13.82 -3.56 -1.31
CA GLN A 200 13.65 -4.95 -0.88
C GLN A 200 12.56 -5.11 0.17
N SER A 201 12.06 -4.02 0.76
CA SER A 201 11.06 -4.07 1.84
C SER A 201 9.79 -4.81 1.41
N TRP A 202 9.37 -4.64 0.16
CA TRP A 202 8.20 -5.32 -0.39
C TRP A 202 8.41 -6.82 -0.64
N ARG A 203 9.67 -7.29 -0.80
CA ARG A 203 9.97 -8.72 -1.07
C ARG A 203 9.86 -9.62 0.17
N HIS A 204 9.81 -9.03 1.36
CA HIS A 204 9.82 -9.77 2.62
C HIS A 204 8.50 -9.68 3.39
N CYS A 205 7.51 -8.97 2.87
CA CYS A 205 6.14 -8.99 3.39
C CYS A 205 5.27 -10.11 2.79
N THR A 206 5.92 -11.15 2.25
CA THR A 206 5.26 -12.37 1.74
C THR A 206 5.29 -13.50 2.75
#